data_055e3cbae224bf47ac98016998e2f1b4
#
_entry.id   055e3cbae224bf47ac98016998e2f1b4
#
_cell.length_a   1.000
_cell.length_b   1.000
_cell.length_c   1.000
_cell.angle_alpha   90.00
_cell.angle_beta   90.00
_cell.angle_gamma   90.00
#
_symmetry.space_group_name_H-M   'P 1'
#
loop_
_entity.id
_entity.type
_entity.pdbx_description
1 polymer ?
#
loop_
_entity_poly.entity_id
_entity_poly.type
_entity_poly.pdbx_seq_one_letter_code
_entity_poly.pdbx_strand_id
1 'polypeptide(L)'
;MQTNNHKIVDYDLVLDAKFGKEGTPERIQAEEAAYSFYSGQILQDARKEAKVTQEELARRTNTTKSYISKIENGVIVPSVGVFYRIINALGLRVEVVQQLY
;
A
#
# COMPACT_ATOMS: atom_id res chain seq x y z
N MET A 1 -7.19 4.69 -21.68
CA MET A 1 -7.21 4.12 -20.34
C MET A 1 -6.09 3.12 -20.21
N GLN A 2 -5.43 3.17 -19.15
CA GLN A 2 -4.31 2.29 -18.94
C GLN A 2 -4.80 0.93 -18.45
N THR A 3 -4.39 -0.11 -19.12
CA THR A 3 -4.72 -1.45 -18.69
C THR A 3 -3.78 -1.84 -17.57
N ASN A 4 -4.36 -2.30 -16.51
CA ASN A 4 -3.57 -2.76 -15.40
C ASN A 4 -3.23 -4.22 -15.60
N ASN A 5 -1.95 -4.50 -15.76
CA ASN A 5 -1.45 -5.85 -15.95
C ASN A 5 -1.20 -6.56 -14.64
N HIS A 6 -1.41 -5.89 -13.53
CA HIS A 6 -1.17 -6.49 -12.24
C HIS A 6 -2.28 -7.46 -11.90
N LYS A 7 -1.92 -8.46 -11.17
CA LYS A 7 -2.90 -9.42 -10.68
C LYS A 7 -3.83 -8.73 -9.72
N ILE A 8 -5.12 -8.99 -9.91
CA ILE A 8 -6.12 -8.54 -8.95
C ILE A 8 -6.22 -9.63 -7.89
N VAL A 9 -5.95 -9.26 -6.66
CA VAL A 9 -6.03 -10.18 -5.54
C VAL A 9 -7.25 -9.81 -4.72
N ASP A 10 -8.09 -10.81 -4.42
CA ASP A 10 -9.20 -10.58 -3.53
C ASP A 10 -8.70 -10.74 -2.10
N TYR A 11 -8.35 -9.63 -1.50
CA TYR A 11 -7.79 -9.64 -0.16
C TYR A 11 -8.81 -10.08 0.89
N ASP A 12 -10.10 -9.87 0.65
CA ASP A 12 -11.12 -10.34 1.58
C ASP A 12 -11.14 -11.85 1.66
N LEU A 13 -11.06 -12.55 0.51
CA LEU A 13 -10.99 -14.00 0.52
C LEU A 13 -9.76 -14.51 1.25
N VAL A 14 -8.63 -13.87 1.03
CA VAL A 14 -7.40 -14.25 1.71
C VAL A 14 -7.54 -14.05 3.21
N LEU A 15 -8.11 -12.93 3.62
CA LEU A 15 -8.28 -12.63 5.03
C LEU A 15 -9.24 -13.60 5.70
N ASP A 16 -10.36 -13.94 5.04
CA ASP A 16 -11.30 -14.91 5.59
C ASP A 16 -10.66 -16.27 5.81
N ALA A 17 -9.86 -16.70 4.85
CA ALA A 17 -9.22 -18.01 4.93
C ALA A 17 -8.18 -18.07 6.05
N LYS A 18 -7.49 -16.97 6.31
CA LYS A 18 -6.37 -16.97 7.26
C LYS A 18 -6.74 -16.49 8.65
N PHE A 19 -7.66 -15.55 8.77
CA PHE A 19 -7.83 -14.79 9.99
C PHE A 19 -9.24 -14.80 10.56
N GLY A 20 -10.16 -15.53 9.94
CA GLY A 20 -11.51 -15.63 10.44
C GLY A 20 -12.47 -14.66 9.76
N LYS A 21 -13.68 -14.64 10.26
CA LYS A 21 -14.76 -13.90 9.63
C LYS A 21 -14.70 -12.43 9.96
N GLU A 22 -15.20 -11.65 9.02
CA GLU A 22 -15.30 -10.21 9.16
C GLU A 22 -16.10 -9.83 10.39
N GLY A 23 -15.68 -8.75 11.05
CA GLY A 23 -16.36 -8.22 12.22
C GLY A 23 -15.87 -8.75 13.55
N THR A 24 -15.02 -9.77 13.58
CA THR A 24 -14.43 -10.21 14.83
C THR A 24 -13.21 -9.37 15.17
N PRO A 25 -12.87 -9.22 16.48
CA PRO A 25 -11.67 -8.47 16.85
C PRO A 25 -10.40 -9.03 16.21
N GLU A 26 -10.28 -10.35 16.13
CA GLU A 26 -9.14 -10.98 15.50
C GLU A 26 -9.07 -10.63 14.01
N ARG A 27 -10.21 -10.61 13.34
CA ARG A 27 -10.25 -10.25 11.93
C ARG A 27 -9.91 -8.79 11.72
N ILE A 28 -10.40 -7.91 12.58
CA ILE A 28 -10.09 -6.48 12.47
C ILE A 28 -8.60 -6.24 12.60
N GLN A 29 -7.96 -6.85 13.60
CA GLN A 29 -6.52 -6.71 13.78
C GLN A 29 -5.75 -7.29 12.59
N ALA A 30 -6.21 -8.43 12.09
CA ALA A 30 -5.56 -9.06 10.94
C ALA A 30 -5.71 -8.20 9.68
N GLU A 31 -6.87 -7.58 9.49
CA GLU A 31 -7.09 -6.69 8.36
C GLU A 31 -6.16 -5.49 8.42
N GLU A 32 -6.00 -4.88 9.60
CA GLU A 32 -5.11 -3.74 9.77
C GLU A 32 -3.67 -4.13 9.43
N ALA A 33 -3.21 -5.26 9.93
CA ALA A 33 -1.87 -5.75 9.64
C ALA A 33 -1.69 -6.06 8.16
N ALA A 34 -2.70 -6.68 7.55
CA ALA A 34 -2.65 -7.01 6.14
C ALA A 34 -2.62 -5.76 5.28
N TYR A 35 -3.43 -4.75 5.62
CA TYR A 35 -3.45 -3.50 4.86
C TYR A 35 -2.13 -2.77 4.96
N SER A 36 -1.50 -2.78 6.13
CA SER A 36 -0.16 -2.20 6.28
C SER A 36 0.84 -2.89 5.37
N PHE A 37 0.82 -4.21 5.38
CA PHE A 37 1.74 -5.00 4.56
C PHE A 37 1.50 -4.76 3.07
N TYR A 38 0.25 -4.85 2.64
CA TYR A 38 -0.07 -4.70 1.23
C TYR A 38 0.15 -3.27 0.74
N SER A 39 -0.17 -2.29 1.56
CA SER A 39 0.11 -0.89 1.21
C SER A 39 1.60 -0.66 1.01
N GLY A 40 2.41 -1.23 1.90
CA GLY A 40 3.85 -1.15 1.77
C GLY A 40 4.36 -1.80 0.49
N GLN A 41 3.81 -2.97 0.15
CA GLN A 41 4.18 -3.66 -1.08
C GLN A 41 3.80 -2.88 -2.32
N ILE A 42 2.60 -2.30 -2.32
CA ILE A 42 2.15 -1.48 -3.44
C ILE A 42 3.09 -0.30 -3.65
N LEU A 43 3.47 0.37 -2.57
CA LEU A 43 4.38 1.51 -2.67
C LEU A 43 5.77 1.09 -3.11
N GLN A 44 6.25 -0.03 -2.61
CA GLN A 44 7.56 -0.55 -3.01
C GLN A 44 7.57 -0.90 -4.49
N ASP A 45 6.55 -1.61 -4.94
CA ASP A 45 6.46 -2.01 -6.34
C ASP A 45 6.34 -0.78 -7.25
N ALA A 46 5.54 0.18 -6.87
CA ALA A 46 5.39 1.42 -7.63
C ALA A 46 6.71 2.18 -7.72
N ARG A 47 7.43 2.22 -6.61
CA ARG A 47 8.73 2.89 -6.58
C ARG A 47 9.74 2.20 -7.49
N LYS A 48 9.81 0.88 -7.40
CA LYS A 48 10.76 0.11 -8.21
C LYS A 48 10.41 0.21 -9.69
N GLU A 49 9.14 0.19 -10.01
CA GLU A 49 8.70 0.32 -11.39
C GLU A 49 9.04 1.70 -11.96
N ALA A 50 8.98 2.72 -11.13
CA ALA A 50 9.39 4.07 -11.51
C ALA A 50 10.92 4.25 -11.51
N LYS A 51 11.65 3.23 -11.06
CA LYS A 51 13.12 3.24 -10.99
C LYS A 51 13.65 4.35 -10.09
N VAL A 52 12.95 4.56 -8.98
CA VAL A 52 13.30 5.58 -7.99
C VAL A 52 13.84 4.85 -6.76
N THR A 53 14.95 5.34 -6.23
CA THR A 53 15.52 4.79 -5.01
C THR A 53 14.71 5.25 -3.79
N GLN A 54 14.88 4.53 -2.69
CA GLN A 54 14.27 4.96 -1.42
C GLN A 54 14.76 6.34 -1.03
N GLU A 55 16.03 6.62 -1.25
CA GLU A 55 16.62 7.92 -0.93
C GLU A 55 15.99 9.03 -1.76
N GLU A 56 15.82 8.78 -3.05
CA GLU A 56 15.23 9.79 -3.92
C GLU A 56 13.75 10.02 -3.57
N LEU A 57 13.02 8.96 -3.27
CA LEU A 57 11.63 9.10 -2.87
C LEU A 57 11.51 9.88 -1.56
N ALA A 58 12.41 9.58 -0.62
CA ALA A 58 12.44 10.30 0.65
C ALA A 58 12.69 11.80 0.41
N ARG A 59 13.62 12.12 -0.49
CA ARG A 59 13.90 13.49 -0.83
C ARG A 59 12.68 14.19 -1.42
N ARG A 60 12.01 13.52 -2.35
CA ARG A 60 10.82 14.09 -3.02
C ARG A 60 9.66 14.33 -2.05
N THR A 61 9.58 13.54 -1.01
CA THR A 61 8.48 13.61 -0.06
C THR A 61 8.87 14.31 1.24
N ASN A 62 10.10 14.81 1.32
CA ASN A 62 10.61 15.48 2.51
C ASN A 62 10.53 14.58 3.74
N THR A 63 10.95 13.34 3.55
CA THR A 63 11.01 12.34 4.61
C THR A 63 12.40 11.73 4.63
N THR A 64 12.57 10.61 5.29
CA THR A 64 13.85 9.94 5.37
C THR A 64 13.79 8.58 4.69
N LYS A 65 14.95 8.09 4.26
CA LYS A 65 15.06 6.75 3.69
C LYS A 65 14.56 5.70 4.67
N SER A 66 14.90 5.86 5.94
CA SER A 66 14.45 4.95 6.99
C SER A 66 12.92 4.90 7.07
N TYR A 67 12.28 6.05 6.97
CA TYR A 67 10.83 6.14 7.01
C TYR A 67 10.20 5.41 5.81
N ILE A 68 10.73 5.66 4.61
CA ILE A 68 10.25 4.97 3.42
C ILE A 68 10.43 3.46 3.56
N SER A 69 11.58 3.03 4.05
CA SER A 69 11.85 1.60 4.24
C SER A 69 10.86 0.97 5.22
N LYS A 70 10.55 1.66 6.30
CA LYS A 70 9.61 1.15 7.30
C LYS A 70 8.20 1.04 6.75
N ILE A 71 7.78 1.98 5.93
CA ILE A 71 6.48 1.92 5.26
C ILE A 71 6.45 0.71 4.32
N GLU A 72 7.48 0.54 3.51
CA GLU A 72 7.53 -0.54 2.53
C GLU A 72 7.55 -1.92 3.18
N ASN A 73 8.08 -2.00 4.39
CA ASN A 73 8.12 -3.26 5.13
C ASN A 73 6.92 -3.47 6.05
N GLY A 74 5.96 -2.57 6.01
CA GLY A 74 4.74 -2.70 6.80
C GLY A 74 4.91 -2.38 8.27
N VAL A 75 6.04 -1.80 8.65
CA VAL A 75 6.31 -1.44 10.05
C VAL A 75 5.56 -0.17 10.45
N ILE A 76 5.43 0.76 9.53
CA ILE A 76 4.73 2.02 9.74
C ILE A 76 3.60 2.12 8.72
N VAL A 77 2.42 2.52 9.20
CA VAL A 77 1.29 2.86 8.32
C VAL A 77 1.32 4.36 8.11
N PRO A 78 1.51 4.83 6.88
CA PRO A 78 1.51 6.27 6.65
C PRO A 78 0.11 6.85 6.80
N SER A 79 0.03 8.10 7.17
CA SER A 79 -1.24 8.81 7.11
C SER A 79 -1.71 8.89 5.66
N VAL A 80 -3.00 9.16 5.47
CA VAL A 80 -3.54 9.31 4.12
C VAL A 80 -2.81 10.41 3.35
N GLY A 81 -2.50 11.51 4.03
CA GLY A 81 -1.78 12.61 3.38
C GLY A 81 -0.38 12.21 2.91
N VAL A 82 0.34 11.48 3.75
CA VAL A 82 1.67 11.01 3.37
C VAL A 82 1.58 9.98 2.25
N PHE A 83 0.60 9.08 2.32
CA PHE A 83 0.39 8.08 1.29
C PHE A 83 0.17 8.75 -0.07
N TYR A 84 -0.71 9.75 -0.13
CA TYR A 84 -0.96 10.47 -1.39
C TYR A 84 0.28 11.21 -1.86
N ARG A 85 1.04 11.78 -0.93
CA ARG A 85 2.27 12.48 -1.31
C ARG A 85 3.28 11.53 -1.96
N ILE A 86 3.42 10.34 -1.41
CA ILE A 86 4.31 9.32 -1.97
C ILE A 86 3.83 8.91 -3.37
N ILE A 87 2.55 8.62 -3.50
CA ILE A 87 1.96 8.24 -4.79
C ILE A 87 2.19 9.33 -5.83
N ASN A 88 1.93 10.57 -5.47
CA ASN A 88 2.12 11.70 -6.39
C ASN A 88 3.59 11.91 -6.75
N ALA A 89 4.48 11.69 -5.80
CA ALA A 89 5.92 11.82 -6.04
C ALA A 89 6.43 10.79 -7.04
N LEU A 90 5.71 9.70 -7.22
CA LEU A 90 6.02 8.66 -8.19
C LEU A 90 5.31 8.86 -9.53
N GLY A 91 4.59 9.97 -9.69
CA GLY A 91 3.86 10.25 -10.90
C GLY A 91 2.56 9.49 -11.04
N LEU A 92 2.06 8.96 -9.95
CA LEU A 92 0.83 8.17 -9.92
C LEU A 92 -0.27 8.93 -9.22
N ARG A 93 -1.46 8.37 -9.29
CA ARG A 93 -2.61 8.92 -8.55
C ARG A 93 -3.44 7.77 -8.01
N VAL A 94 -4.21 8.06 -6.99
CA VAL A 94 -5.14 7.11 -6.40
C VAL A 94 -6.50 7.32 -7.02
N GLU A 95 -7.14 6.23 -7.39
CA GLU A 95 -8.51 6.25 -7.89
C GLU A 95 -9.39 5.40 -6.99
N VAL A 96 -10.61 5.87 -6.82
CA VAL A 96 -11.63 5.10 -6.10
C VAL A 96 -12.61 4.60 -7.14
N VAL A 97 -12.80 3.29 -7.17
CA VAL A 97 -13.68 2.67 -8.15
C VAL A 97 -14.77 1.91 -7.43
N GLN A 98 -15.93 1.86 -8.06
CA GLN A 98 -17.05 1.14 -7.50
C GLN A 98 -16.84 -0.36 -7.72
N GLN A 99 -17.06 -1.13 -6.66
CA GLN A 99 -17.04 -2.58 -6.79
C GLN A 99 -18.33 -3.05 -7.41
N LEU A 100 -18.21 -4.04 -8.27
CA LEU A 100 -19.33 -4.65 -8.93
C LEU A 100 -19.48 -6.08 -8.44
N TYR A 101 -20.43 -6.31 -7.59
CA TYR A 101 -20.79 -7.64 -7.17
C TYR A 101 -22.27 -7.81 -7.26
#